data_c2352875e0623d8a852d953483fa02c8
#
_entry.id   c2352875e0623d8a852d953483fa02c8
#
_cell.length_a   1.000
_cell.length_b   1.000
_cell.length_c   1.000
_cell.angle_alpha   90.00
_cell.angle_beta   90.00
_cell.angle_gamma   90.00
#
_symmetry.space_group_name_H-M   'P 1'
#
loop_
_entity.id
_entity.type
_entity.pdbx_description
1 polymer ?
#
loop_
_entity_poly.entity_id
_entity_poly.type
_entity_poly.pdbx_seq_one_letter_code
_entity_poly.pdbx_strand_id
1 'polypeptide(L)'
;MQILIYILKRILQSIPLLVIVSVISFFIIRLSPVDPLAELRLNPSVSQETLEKETKRLGLDKPIIVQYGKWAKSFLKGDLGITSNGERVSTKLKERIPNTLLLTTIVIFLTWLAGIPLGVLAALKWKSPLDRILTVLTSVGMAIPSFFFAVLLLIFAVKTGWFPIGGLTS
;
A
#
# COMPACT_ATOMS: atom_id res chain seq x y z
N MET A 1 -5.44 -10.47 -31.97
CA MET A 1 -6.65 -11.11 -31.41
C MET A 1 -6.32 -12.13 -30.31
N GLN A 2 -5.35 -13.01 -30.49
CA GLN A 2 -4.96 -14.04 -29.49
C GLN A 2 -4.48 -13.47 -28.15
N ILE A 3 -3.68 -12.39 -28.16
CA ILE A 3 -3.18 -11.73 -26.93
C ILE A 3 -4.33 -11.16 -26.09
N LEU A 4 -5.32 -10.53 -26.73
CA LEU A 4 -6.48 -9.97 -26.03
C LEU A 4 -7.32 -11.05 -25.37
N ILE A 5 -7.55 -12.16 -26.07
CA ILE A 5 -8.28 -13.33 -25.53
C ILE A 5 -7.51 -13.94 -24.36
N TYR A 6 -6.18 -14.03 -24.46
CA TYR A 6 -5.33 -14.50 -23.37
C TYR A 6 -5.43 -13.61 -22.14
N ILE A 7 -5.35 -12.28 -22.31
CA ILE A 7 -5.48 -11.31 -21.21
C ILE A 7 -6.86 -11.42 -20.55
N LEU A 8 -7.94 -11.45 -21.34
CA LEU A 8 -9.31 -11.61 -20.83
C LEU A 8 -9.47 -12.91 -20.05
N LYS A 9 -8.96 -14.02 -20.56
CA LYS A 9 -8.99 -15.32 -19.87
C LYS A 9 -8.25 -15.24 -18.52
N ARG A 10 -7.09 -14.60 -18.48
CA ARG A 10 -6.32 -14.40 -17.24
C ARG A 10 -7.07 -13.55 -16.23
N ILE A 11 -7.69 -12.46 -16.67
CA ILE A 11 -8.52 -11.60 -15.79
C ILE A 11 -9.69 -12.40 -15.23
N LEU A 12 -10.42 -13.15 -16.07
CA LEU A 12 -11.53 -13.99 -15.63
C LEU A 12 -11.09 -15.08 -14.64
N GLN A 13 -9.93 -15.68 -14.85
CA GLN A 13 -9.36 -16.66 -13.92
C GLN A 13 -8.92 -16.05 -12.58
N SER A 14 -8.61 -14.75 -12.54
CA SER A 14 -8.25 -14.06 -11.29
C SER A 14 -9.47 -13.79 -10.40
N ILE A 15 -10.66 -13.66 -10.97
CA ILE A 15 -11.88 -13.31 -10.21
C ILE A 15 -12.19 -14.31 -9.09
N PRO A 16 -12.24 -15.64 -9.34
CA PRO A 16 -12.48 -16.62 -8.27
C PRO A 16 -11.43 -16.54 -7.16
N LEU A 17 -10.16 -16.35 -7.54
CA LEU A 17 -9.07 -16.20 -6.57
C LEU A 17 -9.27 -14.96 -5.69
N LEU A 18 -9.60 -13.82 -6.29
CA LEU A 18 -9.88 -12.58 -5.55
C LEU A 18 -11.08 -12.74 -4.61
N VAL A 19 -12.12 -13.43 -5.04
CA VAL A 19 -13.29 -13.73 -4.19
C VAL A 19 -12.87 -14.60 -3.00
N ILE A 20 -12.14 -15.68 -3.22
CA ILE A 20 -11.67 -16.57 -2.15
C ILE A 20 -10.81 -15.79 -1.15
N VAL A 21 -9.85 -15.02 -1.64
CA VAL A 21 -8.96 -14.19 -0.79
C VAL A 21 -9.77 -13.18 0.01
N SER A 22 -10.76 -12.51 -0.62
CA SER A 22 -11.60 -11.52 0.08
C SER A 22 -12.47 -12.17 1.17
N VAL A 23 -13.02 -13.36 0.91
CA VAL A 23 -13.78 -14.13 1.91
C VAL A 23 -12.87 -14.48 3.08
N ILE A 24 -11.75 -15.12 2.82
CA ILE A 24 -10.80 -15.54 3.86
C ILE A 24 -10.34 -14.34 4.70
N SER A 25 -9.92 -13.25 4.06
CA SER A 25 -9.48 -12.04 4.75
C SER A 25 -10.59 -11.44 5.60
N PHE A 26 -11.82 -11.38 5.09
CA PHE A 26 -12.96 -10.86 5.83
C PHE A 26 -13.22 -11.68 7.09
N PHE A 27 -13.24 -13.02 6.96
CA PHE A 27 -13.48 -13.91 8.09
C PHE A 27 -12.35 -13.82 9.14
N ILE A 28 -11.09 -13.78 8.72
CA ILE A 28 -9.94 -13.63 9.64
C ILE A 28 -10.09 -12.33 10.46
N ILE A 29 -10.41 -11.20 9.79
CA ILE A 29 -10.59 -9.92 10.48
C ILE A 29 -11.78 -9.96 11.43
N ARG A 30 -12.88 -10.64 11.05
CA ARG A 30 -14.11 -10.71 11.85
C ARG A 30 -14.03 -11.67 13.02
N LEU A 31 -13.22 -12.71 12.93
CA LEU A 31 -12.95 -13.64 14.02
C LEU A 31 -11.94 -13.06 15.03
N SER A 32 -11.25 -12.00 14.66
CA SER A 32 -10.41 -11.25 15.61
C SER A 32 -11.27 -10.64 16.71
N PRO A 33 -10.83 -10.69 17.98
CA PRO A 33 -11.55 -10.11 19.12
C PRO A 33 -11.60 -8.56 19.10
N VAL A 34 -11.11 -7.94 18.05
CA VAL A 34 -11.06 -6.47 17.90
C VAL A 34 -12.42 -5.97 17.39
N ASP A 35 -13.04 -5.03 18.13
CA ASP A 35 -14.22 -4.31 17.64
C ASP A 35 -13.84 -3.47 16.41
N PRO A 36 -14.46 -3.71 15.24
CA PRO A 36 -14.17 -2.96 14.02
C PRO A 36 -14.41 -1.46 14.11
N LEU A 37 -15.20 -1.03 15.08
CA LEU A 37 -15.52 0.38 15.33
C LEU A 37 -14.84 0.94 16.58
N ALA A 38 -13.94 0.19 17.23
CA ALA A 38 -13.28 0.62 18.46
C ALA A 38 -12.60 1.99 18.30
N GLU A 39 -11.80 2.16 17.25
CA GLU A 39 -11.11 3.43 16.97
C GLU A 39 -12.08 4.58 16.70
N LEU A 40 -13.17 4.31 15.96
CA LEU A 40 -14.22 5.31 15.71
C LEU A 40 -14.94 5.71 16.99
N ARG A 41 -15.21 4.76 17.91
CA ARG A 41 -15.85 5.02 19.20
C ARG A 41 -14.99 5.87 20.13
N LEU A 42 -13.66 5.70 20.04
CA LEU A 42 -12.69 6.45 20.84
C LEU A 42 -12.38 7.85 20.27
N ASN A 43 -12.78 8.12 19.03
CA ASN A 43 -12.51 9.39 18.38
C ASN A 43 -13.59 10.43 18.69
N PRO A 44 -13.29 11.52 19.45
CA PRO A 44 -14.27 12.55 19.80
C PRO A 44 -14.85 13.31 18.60
N SER A 45 -14.17 13.27 17.46
CA SER A 45 -14.61 13.95 16.23
C SER A 45 -15.68 13.16 15.46
N VAL A 46 -15.96 11.91 15.87
CA VAL A 46 -16.94 11.04 15.21
C VAL A 46 -18.27 11.11 15.93
N SER A 47 -19.32 11.58 15.23
CA SER A 47 -20.65 11.67 15.80
C SER A 47 -21.29 10.31 16.06
N GLN A 48 -22.20 10.23 17.04
CA GLN A 48 -22.98 9.02 17.31
C GLN A 48 -23.80 8.58 16.07
N GLU A 49 -24.31 9.54 15.31
CA GLU A 49 -25.01 9.26 14.05
C GLU A 49 -24.10 8.53 13.02
N THR A 50 -22.84 8.93 12.94
CA THR A 50 -21.86 8.28 12.07
C THR A 50 -21.57 6.86 12.54
N LEU A 51 -21.42 6.63 13.84
CA LEU A 51 -21.23 5.31 14.43
C LEU A 51 -22.42 4.38 14.13
N GLU A 52 -23.65 4.87 14.29
CA GLU A 52 -24.85 4.11 13.98
C GLU A 52 -24.96 3.77 12.49
N LYS A 53 -24.65 4.74 11.62
CA LYS A 53 -24.61 4.51 10.17
C LYS A 53 -23.62 3.42 9.80
N GLU A 54 -22.42 3.46 10.36
CA GLU A 54 -21.38 2.45 10.10
C GLU A 54 -21.77 1.08 10.68
N THR A 55 -22.35 1.04 11.89
CA THR A 55 -22.84 -0.18 12.49
C THR A 55 -23.89 -0.85 11.58
N LYS A 56 -24.86 -0.08 11.08
CA LYS A 56 -25.90 -0.55 10.15
C LYS A 56 -25.32 -0.92 8.78
N ARG A 57 -24.36 -0.13 8.26
CA ARG A 57 -23.69 -0.39 6.98
C ARG A 57 -22.94 -1.72 7.01
N LEU A 58 -22.17 -1.94 8.06
CA LEU A 58 -21.41 -3.17 8.26
C LEU A 58 -22.28 -4.35 8.70
N GLY A 59 -23.48 -4.06 9.22
CA GLY A 59 -24.41 -5.08 9.69
C GLY A 59 -23.85 -5.88 10.87
N LEU A 60 -23.21 -5.20 11.84
CA LEU A 60 -22.54 -5.84 12.97
C LEU A 60 -23.49 -6.68 13.86
N ASP A 61 -24.77 -6.39 13.77
CA ASP A 61 -25.89 -7.10 14.42
C ASP A 61 -26.31 -8.38 13.68
N LYS A 62 -25.76 -8.65 12.49
CA LYS A 62 -26.18 -9.77 11.63
C LYS A 62 -25.14 -10.90 11.61
N PRO A 63 -25.55 -12.12 11.18
CA PRO A 63 -24.59 -13.19 10.96
C PRO A 63 -23.45 -12.78 10.02
N ILE A 64 -22.25 -13.33 10.25
CA ILE A 64 -21.02 -12.94 9.55
C ILE A 64 -21.13 -13.06 8.02
N ILE A 65 -21.87 -14.04 7.52
CA ILE A 65 -22.12 -14.23 6.09
C ILE A 65 -22.90 -13.04 5.51
N VAL A 66 -23.90 -12.55 6.25
CA VAL A 66 -24.68 -11.37 5.85
C VAL A 66 -23.82 -10.11 5.88
N GLN A 67 -22.93 -10.01 6.85
CA GLN A 67 -21.96 -8.90 6.93
C GLN A 67 -21.04 -8.88 5.72
N TYR A 68 -20.50 -10.05 5.32
CA TYR A 68 -19.69 -10.16 4.11
C TYR A 68 -20.47 -9.72 2.86
N GLY A 69 -21.72 -10.20 2.70
CA GLY A 69 -22.57 -9.81 1.57
C GLY A 69 -22.83 -8.31 1.51
N LYS A 70 -23.09 -7.66 2.66
CA LYS A 70 -23.25 -6.19 2.74
C LYS A 70 -21.96 -5.46 2.37
N TRP A 71 -20.83 -5.89 2.93
CA TRP A 71 -19.53 -5.32 2.64
C TRP A 71 -19.17 -5.45 1.14
N ALA A 72 -19.33 -6.64 0.57
CA ALA A 72 -19.04 -6.89 -0.84
C ALA A 72 -19.92 -6.02 -1.76
N LYS A 73 -21.23 -5.91 -1.41
CA LYS A 73 -22.17 -5.05 -2.15
C LYS A 73 -21.78 -3.56 -2.07
N SER A 74 -21.35 -3.07 -0.91
CA SER A 74 -20.86 -1.71 -0.73
C SER A 74 -19.58 -1.47 -1.54
N PHE A 75 -18.64 -2.39 -1.46
CA PHE A 75 -17.39 -2.36 -2.22
C PHE A 75 -17.64 -2.27 -3.74
N LEU A 76 -18.52 -3.11 -4.28
CA LEU A 76 -18.89 -3.10 -5.71
C LEU A 76 -19.58 -1.80 -6.14
N LYS A 77 -20.19 -1.06 -5.21
CA LYS A 77 -20.76 0.27 -5.45
C LYS A 77 -19.76 1.42 -5.30
N GLY A 78 -18.50 1.11 -4.97
CA GLY A 78 -17.45 2.09 -4.70
C GLY A 78 -17.52 2.72 -3.30
N ASP A 79 -18.40 2.21 -2.43
CA ASP A 79 -18.44 2.62 -1.02
C ASP A 79 -17.46 1.78 -0.21
N LEU A 80 -16.27 2.35 0.02
CA LEU A 80 -15.18 1.73 0.79
C LEU A 80 -15.28 2.00 2.30
N GLY A 81 -16.29 2.76 2.73
CA GLY A 81 -16.47 3.13 4.13
C GLY A 81 -15.64 4.33 4.56
N ILE A 82 -15.47 4.42 5.87
CA ILE A 82 -14.73 5.50 6.52
C ILE A 82 -13.50 4.97 7.26
N THR A 83 -12.51 5.83 7.42
CA THR A 83 -11.30 5.58 8.23
C THR A 83 -11.62 5.77 9.72
N SER A 84 -10.67 5.38 10.59
CA SER A 84 -10.74 5.64 12.04
C SER A 84 -10.94 7.13 12.40
N ASN A 85 -10.53 8.04 11.52
CA ASN A 85 -10.72 9.49 11.70
C ASN A 85 -12.09 9.99 11.20
N GLY A 86 -12.98 9.11 10.75
CA GLY A 86 -14.31 9.48 10.24
C GLY A 86 -14.31 10.00 8.79
N GLU A 87 -13.16 10.00 8.10
CA GLU A 87 -13.05 10.45 6.72
C GLU A 87 -13.35 9.32 5.73
N ARG A 88 -13.85 9.64 4.55
CA ARG A 88 -14.11 8.62 3.52
C ARG A 88 -12.81 8.02 3.01
N VAL A 89 -12.72 6.67 2.99
CA VAL A 89 -11.58 5.93 2.44
C VAL A 89 -11.33 6.33 0.97
N SER A 90 -12.39 6.52 0.18
CA SER A 90 -12.27 6.94 -1.23
C SER A 90 -11.57 8.30 -1.39
N THR A 91 -11.80 9.25 -0.49
CA THR A 91 -11.13 10.55 -0.47
C THR A 91 -9.65 10.39 -0.18
N LYS A 92 -9.32 9.64 0.87
CA LYS A 92 -7.90 9.35 1.22
C LYS A 92 -7.14 8.63 0.11
N LEU A 93 -7.79 7.71 -0.59
CA LEU A 93 -7.17 7.03 -1.74
C LEU A 93 -6.90 8.00 -2.88
N LYS A 94 -7.85 8.88 -3.21
CA LYS A 94 -7.67 9.89 -4.27
C LYS A 94 -6.52 10.85 -3.96
N GLU A 95 -6.29 11.19 -2.71
CA GLU A 95 -5.19 12.04 -2.28
C GLU A 95 -3.84 11.31 -2.31
N ARG A 96 -3.81 10.04 -1.88
CA ARG A 96 -2.55 9.30 -1.70
C ARG A 96 -2.07 8.58 -2.94
N ILE A 97 -2.98 8.04 -3.76
CA ILE A 97 -2.60 7.25 -4.94
C ILE A 97 -1.75 8.07 -5.93
N PRO A 98 -2.10 9.30 -6.32
CA PRO A 98 -1.28 10.08 -7.26
C PRO A 98 0.14 10.31 -6.73
N ASN A 99 0.27 10.68 -5.46
CA ASN A 99 1.56 10.93 -4.82
C ASN A 99 2.42 9.66 -4.75
N THR A 100 1.81 8.53 -4.40
CA THR A 100 2.50 7.24 -4.38
C THR A 100 2.94 6.81 -5.77
N LEU A 101 2.06 6.96 -6.78
CA LEU A 101 2.40 6.65 -8.16
C LEU A 101 3.52 7.53 -8.70
N LEU A 102 3.48 8.83 -8.41
CA LEU A 102 4.53 9.77 -8.80
C LEU A 102 5.88 9.35 -8.19
N LEU A 103 5.92 9.15 -6.87
CA LEU A 103 7.14 8.71 -6.18
C LEU A 103 7.67 7.39 -6.73
N THR A 104 6.79 6.39 -6.87
CA THR A 104 7.17 5.07 -7.38
C THR A 104 7.72 5.17 -8.80
N THR A 105 7.09 5.96 -9.66
CA THR A 105 7.56 6.17 -11.04
C THR A 105 8.94 6.81 -11.07
N ILE A 106 9.15 7.86 -10.26
CA ILE A 106 10.46 8.52 -10.16
C ILE A 106 11.52 7.54 -9.66
N VAL A 107 11.22 6.77 -8.61
CA VAL A 107 12.16 5.79 -8.05
C VAL A 107 12.51 4.71 -9.09
N ILE A 108 11.52 4.16 -9.80
CA ILE A 108 11.76 3.16 -10.86
C ILE A 108 12.64 3.77 -11.95
N PHE A 109 12.32 4.97 -12.42
CA PHE A 109 13.09 5.64 -13.46
C PHE A 109 14.55 5.87 -13.04
N LEU A 110 14.77 6.40 -11.84
CA LEU A 110 16.12 6.62 -11.30
C LEU A 110 16.90 5.32 -11.10
N THR A 111 16.20 4.27 -10.63
CA THR A 111 16.79 2.94 -10.45
C THR A 111 17.26 2.36 -11.79
N TRP A 112 16.46 2.50 -12.84
CA TRP A 112 16.85 2.01 -14.17
C TRP A 112 17.94 2.89 -14.79
N LEU A 113 17.83 4.21 -14.64
CA LEU A 113 18.81 5.17 -15.16
C LEU A 113 20.21 4.94 -14.58
N ALA A 114 20.31 4.60 -13.30
CA ALA A 114 21.58 4.31 -12.64
C ALA A 114 21.94 2.82 -12.71
N GLY A 115 21.00 1.93 -12.42
CA GLY A 115 21.26 0.50 -12.27
C GLY A 115 21.67 -0.18 -13.58
N ILE A 116 20.99 0.14 -14.68
CA ILE A 116 21.31 -0.48 -15.97
C ILE A 116 22.74 -0.10 -16.43
N PRO A 117 23.13 1.17 -16.51
CA PRO A 117 24.50 1.51 -16.91
C PRO A 117 25.58 0.95 -15.98
N LEU A 118 25.33 1.02 -14.65
CA LEU A 118 26.29 0.49 -13.67
C LEU A 118 26.42 -1.04 -13.78
N GLY A 119 25.31 -1.74 -14.00
CA GLY A 119 25.31 -3.18 -14.23
C GLY A 119 26.07 -3.58 -15.52
N VAL A 120 25.83 -2.86 -16.62
CA VAL A 120 26.56 -3.04 -17.87
C VAL A 120 28.07 -2.77 -17.69
N LEU A 121 28.42 -1.69 -17.01
CA LEU A 121 29.83 -1.37 -16.72
C LEU A 121 30.52 -2.45 -15.88
N ALA A 122 29.85 -2.98 -14.86
CA ALA A 122 30.35 -4.07 -14.04
C ALA A 122 30.58 -5.34 -14.88
N ALA A 123 29.63 -5.68 -15.76
CA ALA A 123 29.75 -6.82 -16.64
C ALA A 123 30.90 -6.69 -17.67
N LEU A 124 31.03 -5.51 -18.28
CA LEU A 124 32.10 -5.25 -19.26
C LEU A 124 33.50 -5.24 -18.60
N LYS A 125 33.56 -4.85 -17.33
CA LYS A 125 34.81 -4.78 -16.56
C LYS A 125 34.90 -5.87 -15.49
N TRP A 126 34.40 -7.05 -15.79
CA TRP A 126 34.42 -8.20 -14.90
C TRP A 126 35.80 -8.41 -14.24
N LYS A 127 35.80 -8.71 -12.94
CA LYS A 127 36.98 -8.92 -12.09
C LYS A 127 37.90 -7.70 -11.98
N SER A 128 37.55 -6.55 -12.53
CA SER A 128 38.31 -5.30 -12.34
C SER A 128 38.08 -4.72 -10.94
N PRO A 129 38.91 -3.76 -10.50
CA PRO A 129 38.69 -3.02 -9.26
C PRO A 129 37.32 -2.33 -9.23
N LEU A 130 36.84 -1.82 -10.35
CA LEU A 130 35.53 -1.18 -10.47
C LEU A 130 34.38 -2.18 -10.21
N ASP A 131 34.43 -3.36 -10.80
CA ASP A 131 33.45 -4.42 -10.56
C ASP A 131 33.43 -4.82 -9.06
N ARG A 132 34.59 -4.96 -8.42
CA ARG A 132 34.67 -5.24 -6.99
C ARG A 132 34.05 -4.13 -6.13
N ILE A 133 34.32 -2.86 -6.44
CA ILE A 133 33.74 -1.72 -5.72
C ILE A 133 32.22 -1.72 -5.88
N LEU A 134 31.68 -1.87 -7.09
CA LEU A 134 30.25 -1.93 -7.33
C LEU A 134 29.59 -3.12 -6.60
N THR A 135 30.23 -4.29 -6.62
CA THR A 135 29.75 -5.46 -5.90
C THR A 135 29.70 -5.21 -4.38
N VAL A 136 30.75 -4.64 -3.81
CA VAL A 136 30.78 -4.32 -2.37
C VAL A 136 29.71 -3.29 -2.02
N LEU A 137 29.59 -2.21 -2.79
CA LEU A 137 28.55 -1.18 -2.56
C LEU A 137 27.14 -1.77 -2.62
N THR A 138 26.86 -2.61 -3.61
CA THR A 138 25.57 -3.29 -3.74
C THR A 138 25.31 -4.23 -2.56
N SER A 139 26.31 -5.01 -2.17
CA SER A 139 26.20 -5.94 -1.04
C SER A 139 25.95 -5.21 0.27
N VAL A 140 26.67 -4.12 0.54
CA VAL A 140 26.45 -3.26 1.72
C VAL A 140 25.06 -2.64 1.68
N GLY A 141 24.65 -2.11 0.52
CA GLY A 141 23.31 -1.52 0.35
C GLY A 141 22.18 -2.53 0.63
N MET A 142 22.33 -3.78 0.18
CA MET A 142 21.35 -4.85 0.45
C MET A 142 21.37 -5.35 1.88
N ALA A 143 22.50 -5.26 2.58
CA ALA A 143 22.64 -5.67 3.97
C ALA A 143 22.00 -4.68 4.95
N ILE A 144 21.83 -3.41 4.55
CA ILE A 144 21.20 -2.38 5.39
C ILE A 144 19.67 -2.53 5.32
N PRO A 145 18.98 -2.77 6.45
CA PRO A 145 17.52 -2.79 6.47
C PRO A 145 16.95 -1.45 5.99
N SER A 146 15.97 -1.50 5.09
CA SER A 146 15.40 -0.30 4.46
C SER A 146 14.85 0.72 5.47
N PHE A 147 14.24 0.24 6.57
CA PHE A 147 13.73 1.13 7.62
C PHE A 147 14.88 1.88 8.33
N PHE A 148 16.02 1.20 8.59
CA PHE A 148 17.18 1.81 9.22
C PHE A 148 17.80 2.88 8.33
N PHE A 149 17.92 2.58 7.03
CA PHE A 149 18.38 3.57 6.05
C PHE A 149 17.46 4.78 5.97
N ALA A 150 16.13 4.57 6.00
CA ALA A 150 15.16 5.66 6.05
C ALA A 150 15.32 6.54 7.30
N VAL A 151 15.56 5.95 8.47
CA VAL A 151 15.82 6.70 9.71
C VAL A 151 17.11 7.51 9.62
N LEU A 152 18.19 6.95 9.06
CA LEU A 152 19.44 7.69 8.85
C LEU A 152 19.24 8.89 7.92
N LEU A 153 18.49 8.72 6.82
CA LEU A 153 18.15 9.82 5.91
C LEU A 153 17.29 10.89 6.60
N LEU A 154 16.37 10.50 7.46
CA LEU A 154 15.56 11.43 8.24
C LEU A 154 16.43 12.26 9.21
N ILE A 155 17.34 11.60 9.93
CA ILE A 155 18.29 12.29 10.82
C ILE A 155 19.17 13.26 10.03
N PHE A 156 19.63 12.86 8.84
CA PHE A 156 20.40 13.70 7.96
C PHE A 156 19.59 14.91 7.51
N ALA A 157 18.34 14.71 7.07
CA ALA A 157 17.43 15.79 6.66
C ALA A 157 17.18 16.79 7.80
N VAL A 158 16.91 16.29 9.02
CA VAL A 158 16.72 17.14 10.21
C VAL A 158 17.97 17.98 10.53
N LYS A 159 19.16 17.37 10.48
CA LYS A 159 20.41 18.04 10.83
C LYS A 159 20.87 19.07 9.79
N THR A 160 20.61 18.80 8.52
CA THR A 160 21.09 19.66 7.42
C THR A 160 20.08 20.70 6.99
N GLY A 161 18.76 20.44 7.21
CA GLY A 161 17.70 21.28 6.68
C GLY A 161 17.56 21.26 5.14
N TRP A 162 18.28 20.37 4.46
CA TRP A 162 18.31 20.31 2.99
C TRP A 162 17.06 19.67 2.39
N PHE A 163 16.38 18.85 3.19
CA PHE A 163 15.21 18.11 2.74
C PHE A 163 14.05 18.32 3.71
N PRO A 164 12.80 18.37 3.22
CA PRO A 164 11.62 18.45 4.08
C PRO A 164 11.49 17.17 4.93
N ILE A 165 11.11 17.34 6.20
CA ILE A 165 11.02 16.26 7.19
C ILE A 165 9.74 15.44 7.04
N GLY A 166 8.73 15.95 6.34
CA GLY A 166 7.45 15.27 6.19
C GLY A 166 6.71 15.67 4.93
N GLY A 167 5.96 14.70 4.39
CA GLY A 167 4.97 14.86 3.33
C GLY A 167 5.48 15.41 2.00
N LEU A 168 4.72 15.14 0.94
CA LEU A 168 4.90 15.81 -0.37
C LEU A 168 4.19 17.17 -0.40
N THR A 169 3.32 17.41 0.57
CA THR A 169 2.59 18.68 0.78
C THR A 169 2.56 18.96 2.27
N SER A 170 3.16 20.02 2.68
CA SER A 170 2.99 20.62 4.00
C SER A 170 1.70 21.41 4.05
#